data_2f69c52c7f937875db374bbdaf587855
#
_entry.id   2f69c52c7f937875db374bbdaf587855
#
_cell.length_a   1.000
_cell.length_b   1.000
_cell.length_c   1.000
_cell.angle_alpha   90.00
_cell.angle_beta   90.00
_cell.angle_gamma   90.00
#
_symmetry.space_group_name_H-M   'P 1'
#
loop_
_entity.id
_entity.type
_entity.pdbx_description
1 polymer ?
#
loop_
_entity_poly.entity_id
_entity_poly.type
_entity_poly.pdbx_seq_one_letter_code
_entity_poly.pdbx_strand_id
1 'polypeptide(L)'
;MKNNKTYHPKGKNKSRTVKKNNIPITQRREGYVAKIVPKTISRTRADVSTWKSALRAADNVERPRRARLQNLYTDILLDAHLTSQIELRMQHSLSVPFALKRDGETDEESTELLKAARWKNEIDREILWADYRGNSLIELTTENGSLCVTSLPRNNIIPEKGILLLSEDDTNGVDYRNCREYGTWLLEFGSRTNYGLLNKAVPHVLFKRFAQSCWSELCEIYGIPPRFIKTDTQDPEMLNRAESMLRDMGSAAYFIIDREESFEFAKGADTNGDVYNNMISLCNSEISLLITGAVIGQDTK
;
A
#
# COMPACT_ATOMS: atom_id res chain seq x y z
N MET A 1 25.49 -18.11 69.88
CA MET A 1 26.70 -17.42 69.38
C MET A 1 26.60 -17.32 67.87
N LYS A 2 26.38 -16.16 67.40
CA LYS A 2 26.90 -15.45 66.19
C LYS A 2 25.93 -14.35 65.74
N ASN A 3 26.43 -13.14 65.82
CA ASN A 3 25.76 -11.87 65.57
C ASN A 3 25.32 -11.70 64.11
N ASN A 4 24.06 -11.35 63.91
CA ASN A 4 23.58 -10.74 62.66
C ASN A 4 23.64 -9.22 62.80
N LYS A 5 24.56 -8.59 62.07
CA LYS A 5 24.60 -7.14 61.86
C LYS A 5 23.71 -6.76 60.68
N THR A 6 22.62 -6.08 60.95
CA THR A 6 21.77 -5.44 59.96
C THR A 6 22.46 -4.17 59.43
N TYR A 7 22.63 -4.11 58.12
CA TYR A 7 23.22 -2.97 57.44
C TYR A 7 22.09 -2.06 56.90
N HIS A 8 22.00 -0.84 57.40
CA HIS A 8 21.10 0.20 56.86
C HIS A 8 21.91 1.13 55.94
N PRO A 9 21.54 1.28 54.64
CA PRO A 9 22.13 2.34 53.82
C PRO A 9 21.36 3.65 54.04
N LYS A 10 22.08 4.68 54.51
CA LYS A 10 21.60 6.08 54.58
C LYS A 10 21.46 6.65 53.17
N GLY A 11 20.23 6.89 52.73
CA GLY A 11 19.93 7.64 51.52
C GLY A 11 20.29 9.12 51.68
N LYS A 12 21.24 9.62 50.93
CA LYS A 12 21.49 11.06 50.75
C LYS A 12 20.62 11.58 49.61
N ASN A 13 19.50 12.22 49.95
CA ASN A 13 18.77 13.06 49.00
C ASN A 13 19.65 14.26 48.61
N LYS A 14 20.20 14.22 47.40
CA LYS A 14 20.73 15.42 46.74
C LYS A 14 19.61 16.03 45.92
N SER A 15 19.04 17.13 46.44
CA SER A 15 18.19 18.03 45.68
C SER A 15 19.00 18.57 44.48
N ARG A 16 18.58 18.17 43.29
CA ARG A 16 19.16 18.65 42.04
C ARG A 16 18.49 19.97 41.69
N THR A 17 19.12 21.08 42.08
CA THR A 17 18.76 22.43 41.65
C THR A 17 18.93 22.49 40.13
N VAL A 18 17.82 22.58 39.42
CA VAL A 18 17.81 22.86 37.97
C VAL A 18 18.24 24.32 37.82
N LYS A 19 19.48 24.56 37.39
CA LYS A 19 19.93 25.88 36.96
C LYS A 19 19.12 26.24 35.70
N LYS A 20 18.22 27.20 35.79
CA LYS A 20 17.64 27.88 34.64
C LYS A 20 18.78 28.59 33.90
N ASN A 21 19.23 28.01 32.80
CA ASN A 21 20.13 28.72 31.90
C ASN A 21 19.32 29.84 31.23
N ASN A 22 19.47 31.05 31.70
CA ASN A 22 19.09 32.26 31.00
C ASN A 22 20.04 32.39 29.79
N ILE A 23 19.61 31.91 28.63
CA ILE A 23 20.28 32.17 27.37
C ILE A 23 19.93 33.59 26.97
N PRO A 24 20.93 34.48 26.78
CA PRO A 24 20.66 35.85 26.36
C PRO A 24 19.90 35.89 25.03
N ILE A 25 18.92 36.79 24.92
CA ILE A 25 18.03 36.95 23.77
C ILE A 25 18.80 37.19 22.46
N THR A 26 20.02 37.70 22.53
CA THR A 26 20.89 37.94 21.40
C THR A 26 21.41 36.69 20.68
N GLN A 27 21.36 35.49 21.27
CA GLN A 27 21.75 34.24 20.65
C GLN A 27 20.58 33.51 19.92
N ARG A 28 19.37 34.03 20.02
CA ARG A 28 18.19 33.47 19.29
C ARG A 28 18.10 33.90 17.82
N ARG A 29 19.07 34.62 17.28
CA ARG A 29 19.07 35.11 15.88
C ARG A 29 19.74 34.20 14.86
N GLU A 30 20.23 33.03 15.24
CA GLU A 30 20.56 32.03 14.23
C GLU A 30 19.27 31.35 13.77
N GLY A 31 18.84 31.74 12.57
CA GLY A 31 17.58 31.34 11.96
C GLY A 31 17.43 29.81 11.97
N TYR A 32 16.43 29.32 12.67
CA TYR A 32 15.82 28.04 12.33
C TYR A 32 15.20 28.19 10.95
N VAL A 33 16.01 28.06 9.93
CA VAL A 33 15.50 27.67 8.62
C VAL A 33 14.98 26.26 8.83
N ALA A 34 13.68 26.14 9.09
CA ALA A 34 13.01 24.85 9.09
C ALA A 34 13.31 24.25 7.72
N LYS A 35 14.21 23.28 7.68
CA LYS A 35 14.50 22.54 6.46
C LYS A 35 13.24 21.72 6.19
N ILE A 36 12.32 22.31 5.41
CA ILE A 36 11.15 21.61 4.92
C ILE A 36 11.69 20.51 4.01
N VAL A 37 11.92 19.34 4.59
CA VAL A 37 12.23 18.15 3.81
C VAL A 37 10.88 17.61 3.35
N PRO A 38 10.58 17.68 2.05
CA PRO A 38 9.33 17.11 1.54
C PRO A 38 9.37 15.59 1.75
N LYS A 39 8.76 15.12 2.82
CA LYS A 39 8.68 13.67 3.16
C LYS A 39 7.95 12.85 2.08
N THR A 40 7.05 13.49 1.33
CA THR A 40 6.25 12.86 0.27
C THR A 40 7.06 12.38 -0.92
N ILE A 41 8.04 13.17 -1.39
CA ILE A 41 8.93 12.75 -2.50
C ILE A 41 9.77 11.53 -2.11
N SER A 42 10.14 11.41 -0.83
CA SER A 42 10.89 10.26 -0.34
C SER A 42 10.06 8.97 -0.31
N ARG A 43 8.76 9.04 0.01
CA ARG A 43 7.85 7.88 0.06
C ARG A 43 7.66 7.26 -1.32
N THR A 44 7.30 8.03 -2.33
CA THR A 44 7.09 7.49 -3.69
C THR A 44 8.36 6.87 -4.26
N ARG A 45 9.52 7.48 -4.02
CA ARG A 45 10.80 6.89 -4.44
C ARG A 45 11.10 5.58 -3.70
N ALA A 46 10.74 5.50 -2.41
CA ALA A 46 10.88 4.28 -1.62
C ALA A 46 9.96 3.18 -2.16
N ASP A 47 8.69 3.49 -2.47
CA ASP A 47 7.71 2.53 -2.98
C ASP A 47 8.12 1.99 -4.36
N VAL A 48 8.53 2.85 -5.29
CA VAL A 48 9.06 2.43 -6.60
C VAL A 48 10.35 1.62 -6.45
N SER A 49 11.22 1.98 -5.50
CA SER A 49 12.43 1.22 -5.20
C SER A 49 12.12 -0.16 -4.64
N THR A 50 11.13 -0.26 -3.77
CA THR A 50 10.62 -1.52 -3.19
C THR A 50 10.08 -2.42 -4.29
N TRP A 51 9.26 -1.90 -5.21
CA TRP A 51 8.77 -2.65 -6.36
C TRP A 51 9.92 -3.17 -7.25
N LYS A 52 10.88 -2.30 -7.61
CA LYS A 52 12.06 -2.72 -8.40
C LYS A 52 12.90 -3.77 -7.67
N SER A 53 13.01 -3.69 -6.36
CA SER A 53 13.71 -4.68 -5.53
C SER A 53 12.95 -6.02 -5.53
N ALA A 54 11.62 -6.00 -5.43
CA ALA A 54 10.77 -7.18 -5.51
C ALA A 54 10.89 -7.88 -6.88
N LEU A 55 10.90 -7.10 -7.98
CA LEU A 55 11.14 -7.63 -9.32
C LEU A 55 12.52 -8.28 -9.46
N ARG A 56 13.58 -7.61 -8.99
CA ARG A 56 14.94 -8.20 -9.03
C ARG A 56 15.03 -9.50 -8.23
N ALA A 57 14.30 -9.60 -7.11
CA ALA A 57 14.26 -10.83 -6.34
C ALA A 57 13.51 -11.95 -7.08
N ALA A 58 12.44 -11.61 -7.80
CA ALA A 58 11.69 -12.56 -8.64
C ALA A 58 12.50 -12.97 -9.89
N ASP A 59 13.23 -12.05 -10.50
CA ASP A 59 14.07 -12.29 -11.70
C ASP A 59 15.38 -13.04 -11.39
N ASN A 60 15.69 -13.34 -10.14
CA ASN A 60 16.91 -14.01 -9.79
C ASN A 60 16.96 -15.45 -10.35
N VAL A 61 17.91 -15.73 -11.22
CA VAL A 61 18.03 -17.01 -11.92
C VAL A 61 18.32 -18.18 -10.96
N GLU A 62 19.19 -17.95 -9.97
CA GLU A 62 19.58 -19.01 -9.03
C GLU A 62 18.56 -19.25 -7.93
N ARG A 63 17.99 -18.16 -7.39
CA ARG A 63 17.03 -18.19 -6.27
C ARG A 63 15.87 -17.22 -6.51
N PRO A 64 14.98 -17.51 -7.49
CA PRO A 64 13.82 -16.67 -7.72
C PRO A 64 12.93 -16.65 -6.48
N ARG A 65 12.43 -15.45 -6.13
CA ARG A 65 11.56 -15.24 -4.96
C ARG A 65 10.45 -14.26 -5.30
N ARG A 66 9.23 -14.76 -5.38
CA ARG A 66 8.04 -13.94 -5.68
C ARG A 66 7.34 -13.39 -4.44
N ALA A 67 7.70 -13.83 -3.22
CA ALA A 67 7.01 -13.45 -1.99
C ALA A 67 6.83 -11.93 -1.84
N ARG A 68 7.92 -11.15 -1.99
CA ARG A 68 7.85 -9.68 -1.91
C ARG A 68 6.95 -9.06 -2.98
N LEU A 69 6.92 -9.65 -4.18
CA LEU A 69 6.07 -9.19 -5.27
C LEU A 69 4.60 -9.51 -4.97
N GLN A 70 4.30 -10.69 -4.45
CA GLN A 70 2.94 -11.08 -4.04
C GLN A 70 2.43 -10.24 -2.86
N ASN A 71 3.28 -9.90 -1.90
CA ASN A 71 2.95 -8.99 -0.81
C ASN A 71 2.60 -7.59 -1.36
N LEU A 72 3.36 -7.08 -2.32
CA LEU A 72 3.07 -5.82 -2.99
C LEU A 72 1.74 -5.88 -3.75
N TYR A 73 1.41 -6.99 -4.41
CA TYR A 73 0.12 -7.16 -5.08
C TYR A 73 -1.04 -7.15 -4.08
N THR A 74 -0.85 -7.74 -2.91
CA THR A 74 -1.85 -7.68 -1.85
C THR A 74 -2.05 -6.25 -1.34
N ASP A 75 -0.97 -5.47 -1.25
CA ASP A 75 -1.05 -4.07 -0.86
C ASP A 75 -1.77 -3.20 -1.92
N ILE A 76 -1.44 -3.35 -3.20
CA ILE A 76 -2.12 -2.54 -4.25
C ILE A 76 -3.59 -2.92 -4.46
N LEU A 77 -4.00 -4.14 -4.12
CA LEU A 77 -5.41 -4.55 -4.14
C LEU A 77 -6.28 -3.85 -3.09
N LEU A 78 -5.69 -3.07 -2.18
CA LEU A 78 -6.44 -2.14 -1.33
C LEU A 78 -6.98 -0.93 -2.10
N ASP A 79 -6.54 -0.70 -3.34
CA ASP A 79 -7.11 0.32 -4.21
C ASP A 79 -8.49 -0.09 -4.71
N ALA A 80 -9.51 0.69 -4.33
CA ALA A 80 -10.91 0.36 -4.63
C ALA A 80 -11.20 0.32 -6.14
N HIS A 81 -10.59 1.23 -6.93
CA HIS A 81 -10.81 1.25 -8.38
C HIS A 81 -10.22 0.00 -9.05
N LEU A 82 -8.96 -0.34 -8.72
CA LEU A 82 -8.32 -1.55 -9.24
C LEU A 82 -9.14 -2.79 -8.93
N THR A 83 -9.56 -2.94 -7.67
CA THR A 83 -10.32 -4.11 -7.23
C THR A 83 -11.68 -4.19 -7.91
N SER A 84 -12.38 -3.07 -8.08
CA SER A 84 -13.67 -3.05 -8.78
C SER A 84 -13.55 -3.46 -10.25
N GLN A 85 -12.50 -3.02 -10.95
CA GLN A 85 -12.25 -3.41 -12.35
C GLN A 85 -11.92 -4.89 -12.48
N ILE A 86 -11.14 -5.44 -11.55
CA ILE A 86 -10.85 -6.88 -11.50
C ILE A 86 -12.11 -7.70 -11.28
N GLU A 87 -12.92 -7.35 -10.27
CA GLU A 87 -14.15 -8.08 -9.97
C GLU A 87 -15.15 -7.98 -11.13
N LEU A 88 -15.27 -6.82 -11.76
CA LEU A 88 -16.12 -6.64 -12.95
C LEU A 88 -15.72 -7.62 -14.07
N ARG A 89 -14.42 -7.67 -14.44
CA ARG A 89 -13.92 -8.59 -15.46
C ARG A 89 -14.10 -10.05 -15.06
N MET A 90 -13.83 -10.39 -13.77
CA MET A 90 -14.01 -11.76 -13.29
C MET A 90 -15.47 -12.19 -13.35
N GLN A 91 -16.40 -11.35 -12.93
CA GLN A 91 -17.83 -11.65 -12.98
C GLN A 91 -18.32 -11.85 -14.40
N HIS A 92 -17.88 -11.00 -15.35
CA HIS A 92 -18.19 -11.20 -16.76
C HIS A 92 -17.69 -12.54 -17.29
N SER A 93 -16.47 -12.93 -16.94
CA SER A 93 -15.90 -14.22 -17.37
C SER A 93 -16.63 -15.41 -16.75
N LEU A 94 -17.00 -15.31 -15.46
CA LEU A 94 -17.71 -16.39 -14.74
C LEU A 94 -19.18 -16.50 -15.15
N SER A 95 -19.78 -15.47 -15.71
CA SER A 95 -21.18 -15.46 -16.15
C SER A 95 -21.38 -16.04 -17.56
N VAL A 96 -20.30 -16.35 -18.29
CA VAL A 96 -20.41 -16.92 -19.64
C VAL A 96 -21.06 -18.32 -19.55
N PRO A 97 -22.19 -18.54 -20.27
CA PRO A 97 -22.85 -19.82 -20.26
C PRO A 97 -21.99 -20.88 -20.95
N PHE A 98 -22.00 -22.07 -20.41
CA PHE A 98 -21.30 -23.22 -21.01
C PHE A 98 -22.22 -24.44 -21.03
N ALA A 99 -21.92 -25.39 -21.91
CA ALA A 99 -22.57 -26.68 -21.96
C ALA A 99 -21.53 -27.78 -22.23
N LEU A 100 -21.66 -28.87 -21.50
CA LEU A 100 -20.85 -30.06 -21.75
C LEU A 100 -21.43 -30.83 -22.95
N LYS A 101 -20.53 -31.40 -23.73
CA LYS A 101 -20.90 -32.27 -24.85
C LYS A 101 -20.30 -33.64 -24.68
N ARG A 102 -21.10 -34.68 -24.96
CA ARG A 102 -20.67 -36.06 -25.02
C ARG A 102 -21.01 -36.60 -26.42
N ASP A 103 -20.02 -37.10 -27.12
CA ASP A 103 -20.16 -37.62 -28.50
C ASP A 103 -20.82 -36.64 -29.49
N GLY A 104 -20.63 -35.32 -29.26
CA GLY A 104 -21.16 -34.25 -30.11
C GLY A 104 -22.52 -33.69 -29.67
N GLU A 105 -23.25 -34.39 -28.85
CA GLU A 105 -24.54 -33.95 -28.27
C GLU A 105 -24.36 -33.26 -26.91
N THR A 106 -25.30 -32.36 -26.60
CA THR A 106 -25.27 -31.65 -25.28
C THR A 106 -25.70 -32.62 -24.19
N ASP A 107 -24.84 -32.79 -23.17
CA ASP A 107 -25.12 -33.55 -21.96
C ASP A 107 -25.68 -32.57 -20.92
N GLU A 108 -27.00 -32.45 -20.85
CA GLU A 108 -27.70 -31.51 -19.97
C GLU A 108 -27.50 -31.89 -18.50
N GLU A 109 -27.58 -33.18 -18.17
CA GLU A 109 -27.45 -33.67 -16.80
C GLU A 109 -26.08 -33.32 -16.22
N SER A 110 -25.01 -33.67 -16.90
CA SER A 110 -23.64 -33.32 -16.46
C SER A 110 -23.40 -31.81 -16.46
N THR A 111 -24.04 -31.08 -17.38
CA THR A 111 -23.94 -29.60 -17.40
C THR A 111 -24.56 -28.96 -16.19
N GLU A 112 -25.76 -29.41 -15.79
CA GLU A 112 -26.45 -28.85 -14.61
C GLU A 112 -25.73 -29.25 -13.30
N LEU A 113 -25.23 -30.48 -13.19
CA LEU A 113 -24.41 -30.92 -12.07
C LEU A 113 -23.17 -30.04 -11.92
N LEU A 114 -22.48 -29.72 -13.02
CA LEU A 114 -21.27 -28.89 -12.99
C LEU A 114 -21.59 -27.43 -12.69
N LYS A 115 -22.72 -26.89 -13.17
CA LYS A 115 -23.18 -25.53 -12.84
C LYS A 115 -23.51 -25.39 -11.35
N ALA A 116 -24.09 -26.43 -10.74
CA ALA A 116 -24.42 -26.45 -9.32
C ALA A 116 -23.19 -26.69 -8.42
N ALA A 117 -22.08 -27.15 -8.99
CA ALA A 117 -20.86 -27.49 -8.23
C ALA A 117 -20.10 -26.24 -7.77
N ARG A 118 -20.06 -26.03 -6.44
CA ARG A 118 -19.38 -24.90 -5.82
C ARG A 118 -17.87 -24.91 -6.12
N TRP A 119 -17.25 -26.08 -6.05
CA TRP A 119 -15.82 -26.25 -6.32
C TRP A 119 -15.40 -25.78 -7.72
N LYS A 120 -16.28 -25.92 -8.71
CA LYS A 120 -16.01 -25.44 -10.08
C LYS A 120 -15.81 -23.94 -10.11
N ASN A 121 -16.68 -23.17 -9.47
CA ASN A 121 -16.55 -21.72 -9.41
C ASN A 121 -15.28 -21.29 -8.65
N GLU A 122 -14.87 -22.05 -7.63
CA GLU A 122 -13.63 -21.80 -6.89
C GLU A 122 -12.40 -22.04 -7.78
N ILE A 123 -12.38 -23.11 -8.59
CA ILE A 123 -11.32 -23.37 -9.57
C ILE A 123 -11.28 -22.27 -10.64
N ASP A 124 -12.43 -21.91 -11.22
CA ASP A 124 -12.50 -20.86 -12.24
C ASP A 124 -11.96 -19.53 -11.73
N ARG A 125 -12.29 -19.16 -10.49
CA ARG A 125 -11.73 -17.96 -9.84
C ARG A 125 -10.21 -18.05 -9.70
N GLU A 126 -9.68 -19.20 -9.31
CA GLU A 126 -8.24 -19.39 -9.16
C GLU A 126 -7.50 -19.36 -10.51
N ILE A 127 -8.11 -19.85 -11.59
CA ILE A 127 -7.61 -19.70 -12.96
C ILE A 127 -7.52 -18.22 -13.33
N LEU A 128 -8.58 -17.45 -13.08
CA LEU A 128 -8.59 -16.01 -13.35
C LEU A 128 -7.58 -15.26 -12.47
N TRP A 129 -7.45 -15.61 -11.20
CA TRP A 129 -6.43 -15.04 -10.32
C TRP A 129 -5.00 -15.32 -10.79
N ALA A 130 -4.76 -16.45 -11.47
CA ALA A 130 -3.46 -16.74 -12.04
C ALA A 130 -3.07 -15.72 -13.14
N ASP A 131 -4.02 -15.18 -13.91
CA ASP A 131 -3.77 -14.12 -14.89
C ASP A 131 -3.36 -12.81 -14.21
N TYR A 132 -3.96 -12.48 -13.06
CA TYR A 132 -3.66 -11.25 -12.33
C TYR A 132 -2.37 -11.34 -11.53
N ARG A 133 -2.12 -12.47 -10.84
CA ARG A 133 -0.97 -12.65 -9.95
C ARG A 133 0.22 -13.37 -10.59
N GLY A 134 0.03 -13.92 -11.80
CA GLY A 134 1.04 -14.65 -12.56
C GLY A 134 1.02 -16.16 -12.34
N ASN A 135 0.55 -16.65 -11.20
CA ASN A 135 0.42 -18.06 -10.87
C ASN A 135 -0.66 -18.33 -9.83
N SER A 136 -1.20 -19.53 -9.85
CA SER A 136 -2.02 -20.12 -8.79
C SER A 136 -1.70 -21.61 -8.70
N LEU A 137 -1.61 -22.13 -7.48
CA LEU A 137 -1.45 -23.55 -7.17
C LEU A 137 -2.55 -23.92 -6.19
N ILE A 138 -3.38 -24.87 -6.59
CA ILE A 138 -4.50 -25.34 -5.77
C ILE A 138 -4.37 -26.82 -5.46
N GLU A 139 -4.81 -27.17 -4.27
CA GLU A 139 -4.96 -28.55 -3.82
C GLU A 139 -6.44 -28.91 -3.78
N LEU A 140 -6.77 -30.07 -4.35
CA LEU A 140 -8.10 -30.65 -4.30
C LEU A 140 -8.12 -31.71 -3.19
N THR A 141 -9.10 -31.59 -2.30
CA THR A 141 -9.32 -32.55 -1.21
C THR A 141 -10.78 -32.99 -1.19
N THR A 142 -11.07 -34.10 -0.55
CA THR A 142 -12.45 -34.57 -0.37
C THR A 142 -12.82 -34.48 1.09
N GLU A 143 -13.82 -33.69 1.43
CA GLU A 143 -14.37 -33.60 2.78
C GLU A 143 -15.85 -33.95 2.76
N ASN A 144 -16.25 -34.87 3.60
CA ASN A 144 -17.64 -35.33 3.70
C ASN A 144 -18.27 -35.75 2.33
N GLY A 145 -17.46 -36.33 1.42
CA GLY A 145 -17.91 -36.72 0.10
C GLY A 145 -18.05 -35.58 -0.92
N SER A 146 -17.69 -34.34 -0.56
CA SER A 146 -17.67 -33.18 -1.44
C SER A 146 -16.24 -32.79 -1.78
N LEU A 147 -15.99 -32.36 -3.01
CA LEU A 147 -14.69 -31.85 -3.44
C LEU A 147 -14.49 -30.44 -2.87
N CYS A 148 -13.36 -30.22 -2.21
CA CYS A 148 -12.92 -28.94 -1.66
C CYS A 148 -11.69 -28.45 -2.41
N VAL A 149 -11.62 -27.13 -2.64
CA VAL A 149 -10.52 -26.46 -3.31
C VAL A 149 -9.79 -25.59 -2.32
N THR A 150 -8.48 -25.84 -2.15
CA THR A 150 -7.62 -25.03 -1.28
C THR A 150 -6.56 -24.34 -2.11
N SER A 151 -6.54 -23.00 -2.10
CA SER A 151 -5.48 -22.24 -2.73
C SER A 151 -4.24 -22.21 -1.83
N LEU A 152 -3.10 -22.64 -2.35
CA LEU A 152 -1.85 -22.61 -1.63
C LEU A 152 -1.27 -21.18 -1.59
N PRO A 153 -0.59 -20.78 -0.51
CA PRO A 153 -0.05 -19.44 -0.35
C PRO A 153 0.91 -19.07 -1.50
N ARG A 154 0.55 -18.10 -2.32
CA ARG A 154 1.35 -17.68 -3.49
C ARG A 154 2.73 -17.15 -3.13
N ASN A 155 2.89 -16.64 -1.90
CA ASN A 155 4.18 -16.19 -1.37
C ASN A 155 5.21 -17.32 -1.27
N ASN A 156 4.70 -18.53 -1.03
CA ASN A 156 5.52 -19.72 -0.81
C ASN A 156 5.84 -20.48 -2.11
N ILE A 157 5.25 -20.07 -3.24
CA ILE A 157 5.40 -20.77 -4.51
C ILE A 157 6.51 -20.15 -5.33
N ILE A 158 7.39 -21.00 -5.87
CA ILE A 158 8.43 -20.64 -6.84
C ILE A 158 8.07 -21.31 -8.18
N PRO A 159 7.23 -20.67 -9.03
CA PRO A 159 6.74 -21.29 -10.25
C PRO A 159 7.85 -21.59 -11.27
N GLU A 160 8.92 -20.79 -11.26
CA GLU A 160 10.08 -20.98 -12.12
C GLU A 160 10.72 -22.36 -11.94
N LYS A 161 10.75 -22.82 -10.68
CA LYS A 161 11.37 -24.10 -10.30
C LYS A 161 10.39 -25.23 -9.98
N GLY A 162 9.10 -24.90 -9.82
CA GLY A 162 8.11 -25.88 -9.36
C GLY A 162 8.27 -26.25 -7.87
N ILE A 163 8.71 -25.30 -7.05
CA ILE A 163 8.97 -25.54 -5.62
C ILE A 163 7.93 -24.83 -4.78
N LEU A 164 7.37 -25.54 -3.81
CA LEU A 164 6.55 -25.00 -2.73
C LEU A 164 7.37 -24.97 -1.44
N LEU A 165 7.52 -23.79 -0.86
CA LEU A 165 8.22 -23.56 0.40
C LEU A 165 7.24 -23.73 1.57
N LEU A 166 7.73 -24.15 2.74
CA LEU A 166 6.94 -24.18 3.97
C LEU A 166 6.76 -22.77 4.53
N SER A 167 7.78 -21.92 4.43
CA SER A 167 7.75 -20.51 4.80
C SER A 167 8.35 -19.65 3.69
N GLU A 168 7.98 -18.36 3.61
CA GLU A 168 8.51 -17.41 2.62
C GLU A 168 10.05 -17.31 2.61
N ASP A 169 10.69 -17.49 3.78
CA ASP A 169 12.14 -17.36 3.98
C ASP A 169 12.92 -18.67 3.84
N ASP A 170 12.21 -19.78 3.71
CA ASP A 170 12.86 -21.09 3.62
C ASP A 170 13.71 -21.21 2.35
N THR A 171 14.82 -21.94 2.48
CA THR A 171 15.71 -22.25 1.35
C THR A 171 15.32 -23.54 0.65
N ASN A 172 14.73 -24.46 1.37
CA ASN A 172 14.32 -25.78 0.90
C ASN A 172 12.81 -25.86 0.83
N GLY A 173 12.29 -26.54 -0.19
CA GLY A 173 10.86 -26.74 -0.37
C GLY A 173 10.58 -28.08 -1.04
N VAL A 174 9.32 -28.35 -1.24
CA VAL A 174 8.82 -29.55 -1.92
C VAL A 174 8.73 -29.26 -3.43
N ASP A 175 9.35 -30.09 -4.24
CA ASP A 175 9.14 -30.07 -5.70
C ASP A 175 7.77 -30.65 -6.01
N TYR A 176 6.78 -29.74 -6.16
CA TYR A 176 5.39 -30.13 -6.32
C TYR A 176 5.10 -30.73 -7.70
N ARG A 177 5.94 -30.43 -8.73
CA ARG A 177 5.75 -31.01 -10.07
C ARG A 177 6.16 -32.47 -10.16
N ASN A 178 7.05 -32.92 -9.26
CA ASN A 178 7.46 -34.30 -9.14
C ASN A 178 6.59 -35.10 -8.13
N CYS A 179 5.59 -34.48 -7.49
CA CYS A 179 4.63 -35.19 -6.66
C CYS A 179 3.68 -36.02 -7.53
N ARG A 180 3.24 -37.18 -6.99
CA ARG A 180 2.29 -38.05 -7.66
C ARG A 180 0.93 -37.41 -7.94
N GLU A 181 0.56 -36.47 -7.08
CA GLU A 181 -0.71 -35.76 -7.09
C GLU A 181 -0.76 -34.64 -8.15
N TYR A 182 0.42 -34.26 -8.70
CA TYR A 182 0.49 -33.17 -9.69
C TYR A 182 -0.29 -33.49 -10.96
N GLY A 183 -1.12 -32.55 -11.38
CA GLY A 183 -1.99 -32.68 -12.56
C GLY A 183 -3.32 -33.41 -12.28
N THR A 184 -3.53 -33.92 -11.07
CA THR A 184 -4.78 -34.57 -10.64
C THR A 184 -5.40 -33.90 -9.43
N TRP A 185 -4.75 -33.98 -8.28
CA TRP A 185 -5.16 -33.38 -7.02
C TRP A 185 -4.44 -32.07 -6.69
N LEU A 186 -3.33 -31.84 -7.35
CA LEU A 186 -2.56 -30.60 -7.27
C LEU A 186 -2.49 -29.97 -8.65
N LEU A 187 -3.19 -28.83 -8.83
CA LEU A 187 -3.34 -28.16 -10.13
C LEU A 187 -2.61 -26.82 -10.11
N GLU A 188 -1.79 -26.60 -11.13
CA GLU A 188 -1.04 -25.35 -11.35
C GLU A 188 -1.66 -24.58 -12.51
N PHE A 189 -1.92 -23.28 -12.29
CA PHE A 189 -2.41 -22.36 -13.32
C PHE A 189 -1.47 -21.16 -13.45
N GLY A 190 -1.45 -20.57 -14.65
CA GLY A 190 -0.63 -19.41 -14.96
C GLY A 190 0.67 -19.75 -15.66
N SER A 191 1.65 -18.87 -15.58
CA SER A 191 2.91 -18.97 -16.30
C SER A 191 4.11 -18.92 -15.39
N ARG A 192 5.15 -19.67 -15.74
CA ARG A 192 6.44 -19.68 -15.02
C ARG A 192 7.17 -18.35 -15.10
N THR A 193 6.97 -17.58 -16.16
CA THR A 193 7.71 -16.35 -16.47
C THR A 193 6.86 -15.09 -16.39
N ASN A 194 5.52 -15.22 -16.36
CA ASN A 194 4.63 -14.08 -16.27
C ASN A 194 4.43 -13.66 -14.80
N TYR A 195 4.54 -12.39 -14.54
CA TYR A 195 4.27 -11.80 -13.22
C TYR A 195 2.81 -11.34 -13.04
N GLY A 196 1.97 -11.56 -14.07
CA GLY A 196 0.56 -11.20 -14.04
C GLY A 196 0.28 -9.72 -14.33
N LEU A 197 -1.00 -9.41 -14.49
CA LEU A 197 -1.47 -8.06 -14.81
C LEU A 197 -1.22 -7.07 -13.64
N LEU A 198 -1.25 -7.56 -12.39
CA LEU A 198 -1.02 -6.72 -11.23
C LEU A 198 0.36 -6.07 -11.25
N ASN A 199 1.39 -6.74 -11.79
CA ASN A 199 2.70 -6.12 -11.94
C ASN A 199 2.66 -4.84 -12.77
N LYS A 200 1.82 -4.81 -13.81
CA LYS A 200 1.64 -3.63 -14.66
C LYS A 200 0.78 -2.56 -13.99
N ALA A 201 -0.12 -2.95 -13.08
CA ALA A 201 -0.96 -2.02 -12.31
C ALA A 201 -0.19 -1.31 -11.19
N VAL A 202 0.90 -1.92 -10.66
CA VAL A 202 1.69 -1.37 -9.53
C VAL A 202 2.02 0.11 -9.71
N PRO A 203 2.67 0.57 -10.81
CA PRO A 203 3.09 1.96 -10.94
C PRO A 203 1.91 2.93 -10.89
N HIS A 204 0.77 2.59 -11.51
CA HIS A 204 -0.41 3.44 -11.54
C HIS A 204 -1.03 3.60 -10.15
N VAL A 205 -1.11 2.53 -9.35
CA VAL A 205 -1.60 2.60 -7.97
C VAL A 205 -0.65 3.40 -7.08
N LEU A 206 0.67 3.21 -7.22
CA LEU A 206 1.66 3.97 -6.44
C LEU A 206 1.61 5.47 -6.75
N PHE A 207 1.52 5.84 -8.03
CA PHE A 207 1.40 7.25 -8.43
C PHE A 207 0.06 7.86 -7.99
N LYS A 208 -1.03 7.11 -8.06
CA LYS A 208 -2.34 7.53 -7.55
C LYS A 208 -2.29 7.82 -6.05
N ARG A 209 -1.75 6.90 -5.25
CA ARG A 209 -1.58 7.08 -3.79
C ARG A 209 -0.73 8.29 -3.47
N PHE A 210 0.34 8.52 -4.24
CA PHE A 210 1.17 9.70 -4.09
C PHE A 210 0.39 10.99 -4.36
N ALA A 211 -0.36 11.04 -5.47
CA ALA A 211 -1.18 12.21 -5.79
C ALA A 211 -2.23 12.48 -4.70
N GLN A 212 -2.88 11.44 -4.17
CA GLN A 212 -3.83 11.54 -3.06
C GLN A 212 -3.18 12.06 -1.78
N SER A 213 -1.96 11.59 -1.45
CA SER A 213 -1.22 12.07 -0.28
C SER A 213 -0.84 13.54 -0.41
N CYS A 214 -0.31 13.95 -1.57
CA CYS A 214 0.01 15.35 -1.83
C CYS A 214 -1.24 16.24 -1.81
N TRP A 215 -2.36 15.75 -2.32
CA TRP A 215 -3.63 16.49 -2.29
C TRP A 215 -4.14 16.64 -0.86
N SER A 216 -4.05 15.60 -0.04
CA SER A 216 -4.39 15.67 1.38
C SER A 216 -3.53 16.71 2.11
N GLU A 217 -2.20 16.72 1.89
CA GLU A 217 -1.31 17.73 2.46
C GLU A 217 -1.66 19.15 1.99
N LEU A 218 -2.02 19.31 0.71
CA LEU A 218 -2.49 20.59 0.18
C LEU A 218 -3.77 21.06 0.89
N CYS A 219 -4.72 20.14 1.11
CA CYS A 219 -5.96 20.45 1.82
C CYS A 219 -5.69 20.84 3.28
N GLU A 220 -4.71 20.24 3.95
CA GLU A 220 -4.32 20.62 5.31
C GLU A 220 -3.72 22.05 5.35
N ILE A 221 -2.85 22.36 4.38
CA ILE A 221 -2.18 23.67 4.32
C ILE A 221 -3.16 24.78 3.98
N TYR A 222 -4.04 24.58 3.00
CA TYR A 222 -4.95 25.60 2.49
C TYR A 222 -6.35 25.53 3.11
N GLY A 223 -6.74 24.38 3.67
CA GLY A 223 -8.01 24.22 4.39
C GLY A 223 -8.02 24.94 5.73
N ILE A 224 -6.84 25.10 6.35
CA ILE A 224 -6.65 25.89 7.56
C ILE A 224 -5.52 26.90 7.24
N PRO A 225 -5.87 28.03 6.61
CA PRO A 225 -4.84 29.01 6.23
C PRO A 225 -4.08 29.48 7.46
N PRO A 226 -2.73 29.52 7.40
CA PRO A 226 -1.93 30.03 8.49
C PRO A 226 -2.28 31.49 8.74
N ARG A 227 -2.35 31.84 10.00
CA ARG A 227 -2.71 33.17 10.46
C ARG A 227 -1.43 33.95 10.74
N PHE A 228 -1.41 35.21 10.40
CA PHE A 228 -0.30 36.08 10.74
C PHE A 228 -0.80 37.41 11.26
N ILE A 229 -0.04 37.98 12.18
CA ILE A 229 -0.25 39.33 12.72
C ILE A 229 1.01 40.14 12.45
N LYS A 230 0.81 41.33 11.89
CA LYS A 230 1.86 42.33 11.79
C LYS A 230 1.89 43.17 13.06
N THR A 231 3.00 43.16 13.76
CA THR A 231 3.18 43.94 14.98
C THR A 231 4.59 44.53 15.05
N ASP A 232 4.80 45.46 15.98
CA ASP A 232 6.14 45.92 16.29
C ASP A 232 6.82 44.83 17.15
N THR A 233 7.79 44.13 16.57
CA THR A 233 8.52 43.04 17.24
C THR A 233 9.55 43.58 18.26
N GLN A 234 9.81 44.88 18.25
CA GLN A 234 10.69 45.57 19.21
C GLN A 234 9.97 45.91 20.52
N ASP A 235 8.64 45.97 20.51
CA ASP A 235 7.82 46.26 21.70
C ASP A 235 7.33 44.92 22.31
N PRO A 236 7.83 44.57 23.53
CA PRO A 236 7.47 43.32 24.21
C PRO A 236 5.96 43.22 24.57
N GLU A 237 5.28 44.33 24.83
CA GLU A 237 3.87 44.34 25.19
C GLU A 237 3.00 44.03 23.97
N MET A 238 3.33 44.65 22.82
CA MET A 238 2.64 44.37 21.56
C MET A 238 2.88 42.97 21.08
N LEU A 239 4.09 42.43 21.23
CA LEU A 239 4.42 41.05 20.90
C LEU A 239 3.62 40.04 21.72
N ASN A 240 3.59 40.22 23.06
CA ASN A 240 2.84 39.34 23.97
C ASN A 240 1.34 39.40 23.69
N ARG A 241 0.81 40.56 23.35
CA ARG A 241 -0.60 40.73 22.99
C ARG A 241 -0.92 40.00 21.68
N ALA A 242 -0.07 40.13 20.67
CA ALA A 242 -0.22 39.45 19.37
C ALA A 242 -0.17 37.92 19.53
N GLU A 243 0.78 37.43 20.36
CA GLU A 243 0.89 36.00 20.68
C GLU A 243 -0.36 35.45 21.37
N SER A 244 -0.86 36.20 22.37
CA SER A 244 -2.09 35.81 23.08
C SER A 244 -3.29 35.75 22.14
N MET A 245 -3.46 36.75 21.28
CA MET A 245 -4.56 36.79 20.31
C MET A 245 -4.50 35.62 19.32
N LEU A 246 -3.31 35.26 18.82
CA LEU A 246 -3.14 34.12 17.91
C LEU A 246 -3.37 32.79 18.60
N ARG A 247 -2.95 32.64 19.84
CA ARG A 247 -3.17 31.44 20.66
C ARG A 247 -4.66 31.21 20.95
N ASP A 248 -5.39 32.28 21.25
CA ASP A 248 -6.84 32.22 21.52
C ASP A 248 -7.68 31.91 20.29
N MET A 249 -7.13 32.13 19.08
CA MET A 249 -7.80 31.81 17.83
C MET A 249 -7.81 30.32 17.44
N GLY A 250 -7.19 29.46 18.22
CA GLY A 250 -7.22 28.00 18.05
C GLY A 250 -5.96 27.38 17.42
N SER A 251 -6.04 26.11 17.04
CA SER A 251 -4.91 25.24 16.68
C SER A 251 -4.27 25.47 15.29
N ALA A 252 -4.64 26.51 14.56
CA ALA A 252 -4.00 26.83 13.28
C ALA A 252 -2.55 27.29 13.48
N ALA A 253 -1.66 26.89 12.56
CA ALA A 253 -0.31 27.42 12.53
C ALA A 253 -0.34 28.95 12.44
N TYR A 254 0.43 29.63 13.28
CA TYR A 254 0.54 31.08 13.28
C TYR A 254 1.99 31.54 13.35
N PHE A 255 2.23 32.75 12.85
CA PHE A 255 3.51 33.44 13.00
C PHE A 255 3.28 34.95 13.14
N ILE A 256 4.23 35.58 13.82
CA ILE A 256 4.26 37.01 14.06
C ILE A 256 5.37 37.56 13.18
N ILE A 257 5.06 38.58 12.39
CA ILE A 257 6.02 39.25 11.52
C ILE A 257 6.12 40.72 11.91
N ASP A 258 7.27 41.34 11.65
CA ASP A 258 7.45 42.76 11.86
C ASP A 258 6.57 43.58 10.93
N ARG A 259 6.30 44.83 11.31
CA ARG A 259 5.47 45.74 10.51
C ARG A 259 6.06 46.00 9.11
N GLU A 260 7.38 45.96 8.97
CA GLU A 260 8.10 46.16 7.72
C GLU A 260 8.30 44.87 6.92
N GLU A 261 8.12 43.71 7.53
CA GLU A 261 8.20 42.42 6.87
C GLU A 261 6.89 42.10 6.13
N SER A 262 6.98 41.47 4.97
CA SER A 262 5.84 40.91 4.25
C SER A 262 5.98 39.42 4.12
N PHE A 263 4.91 38.71 4.43
CA PHE A 263 4.78 37.29 4.17
C PHE A 263 3.85 37.09 2.98
N GLU A 264 4.38 36.46 1.94
CA GLU A 264 3.59 36.02 0.82
C GLU A 264 3.83 34.54 0.59
N PHE A 265 2.75 33.78 0.39
CA PHE A 265 2.92 32.47 -0.21
C PHE A 265 3.49 32.66 -1.60
N ALA A 266 4.61 32.00 -1.90
CA ALA A 266 5.11 31.97 -3.27
C ALA A 266 3.94 31.55 -4.17
N LYS A 267 3.57 32.40 -5.11
CA LYS A 267 2.61 32.05 -6.17
C LYS A 267 3.26 31.00 -7.07
N GLY A 268 3.40 29.81 -6.56
CA GLY A 268 3.81 28.63 -7.31
C GLY A 268 2.57 27.88 -7.75
N ALA A 269 2.53 27.49 -9.00
CA ALA A 269 1.57 26.63 -9.67
C ALA A 269 0.18 26.58 -9.03
N ASP A 270 -0.84 26.85 -9.80
CA ASP A 270 -2.26 26.84 -9.42
C ASP A 270 -2.56 26.01 -8.19
N THR A 271 -2.98 26.68 -7.12
CA THR A 271 -3.49 26.06 -5.89
C THR A 271 -4.79 25.29 -6.14
N ASN A 272 -5.16 25.17 -7.38
CA ASN A 272 -6.28 24.41 -7.89
C ASN A 272 -5.88 22.93 -7.86
N GLY A 273 -6.53 22.11 -7.06
CA GLY A 273 -6.28 20.67 -6.94
C GLY A 273 -6.37 19.85 -8.23
N ASP A 274 -6.61 20.50 -9.38
CA ASP A 274 -6.79 19.88 -10.70
C ASP A 274 -5.59 19.03 -11.13
N VAL A 275 -4.36 19.44 -10.79
CA VAL A 275 -3.16 18.65 -11.12
C VAL A 275 -3.22 17.26 -10.48
N TYR A 276 -3.62 17.19 -9.21
CA TYR A 276 -3.75 15.93 -8.49
C TYR A 276 -4.94 15.12 -9.00
N ASN A 277 -6.08 15.77 -9.22
CA ASN A 277 -7.27 15.14 -9.76
C ASN A 277 -7.04 14.56 -11.16
N ASN A 278 -6.35 15.30 -12.04
CA ASN A 278 -5.98 14.82 -13.37
C ASN A 278 -5.04 13.63 -13.31
N MET A 279 -4.08 13.62 -12.38
CA MET A 279 -3.19 12.48 -12.17
C MET A 279 -3.94 11.24 -11.68
N ILE A 280 -4.86 11.41 -10.72
CA ILE A 280 -5.71 10.32 -10.21
C ILE A 280 -6.59 9.78 -11.33
N SER A 281 -7.22 10.65 -12.13
CA SER A 281 -8.07 10.27 -13.26
C SER A 281 -7.28 9.52 -14.33
N LEU A 282 -6.08 9.99 -14.67
CA LEU A 282 -5.18 9.29 -15.59
C LEU A 282 -4.85 7.89 -15.08
N CYS A 283 -4.46 7.75 -13.81
CA CYS A 283 -4.14 6.45 -13.23
C CYS A 283 -5.35 5.50 -13.24
N ASN A 284 -6.55 6.00 -12.93
CA ASN A 284 -7.77 5.21 -13.01
C ASN A 284 -8.06 4.75 -14.45
N SER A 285 -7.92 5.63 -15.43
CA SER A 285 -8.11 5.29 -16.85
C SER A 285 -7.12 4.22 -17.31
N GLU A 286 -5.84 4.34 -16.94
CA GLU A 286 -4.81 3.35 -17.27
C GLU A 286 -5.08 1.99 -16.59
N ILE A 287 -5.56 1.98 -15.35
CA ILE A 287 -5.98 0.76 -14.64
C ILE A 287 -7.17 0.12 -15.36
N SER A 288 -8.18 0.90 -15.77
CA SER A 288 -9.34 0.40 -16.49
C SER A 288 -8.93 -0.20 -17.84
N LEU A 289 -8.10 0.50 -18.62
CA LEU A 289 -7.55 -0.01 -19.88
C LEU A 289 -6.77 -1.31 -19.69
N LEU A 290 -5.96 -1.41 -18.64
CA LEU A 290 -5.17 -2.60 -18.36
C LEU A 290 -6.05 -3.81 -18.00
N ILE A 291 -7.08 -3.61 -17.17
CA ILE A 291 -7.88 -4.70 -16.61
C ILE A 291 -9.04 -5.07 -17.52
N THR A 292 -9.81 -4.10 -18.00
CA THR A 292 -11.04 -4.35 -18.79
C THR A 292 -10.87 -4.12 -20.29
N GLY A 293 -9.75 -3.50 -20.70
CA GLY A 293 -9.48 -3.17 -22.11
C GLY A 293 -10.21 -1.95 -22.62
N ALA A 294 -10.96 -1.25 -21.78
CA ALA A 294 -11.68 -0.03 -22.11
C ALA A 294 -11.77 0.91 -20.91
N VAL A 295 -11.85 2.21 -21.18
CA VAL A 295 -12.24 3.19 -20.19
C VAL A 295 -13.76 3.17 -20.12
N ILE A 296 -14.32 2.68 -19.03
CA ILE A 296 -15.75 2.61 -18.83
C ILE A 296 -16.25 4.02 -18.49
N GLY A 297 -17.44 4.40 -18.99
CA GLY A 297 -17.96 5.76 -18.90
C GLY A 297 -18.12 6.37 -17.48
N GLN A 298 -17.84 5.62 -16.44
CA GLN A 298 -17.71 6.12 -15.06
C GLN A 298 -16.40 6.88 -14.83
N ASP A 299 -15.40 6.68 -15.68
CA ASP A 299 -14.07 7.31 -15.58
C ASP A 299 -13.95 8.54 -16.51
N THR A 300 -14.96 8.80 -17.34
CA THR A 300 -15.04 9.97 -18.22
C THR A 300 -15.86 11.06 -17.55
N LYS A 301 -15.26 12.23 -17.39
CA LYS A 301 -15.96 13.45 -16.98
C LYS A 301 -16.75 14.01 -18.14
#